data_ad47dbe3fcd8a11e594c85662fca534b
#
_entry.id   ad47dbe3fcd8a11e594c85662fca534b
#
_cell.length_a   1.000
_cell.length_b   1.000
_cell.length_c   1.000
_cell.angle_alpha   90.00
_cell.angle_beta   90.00
_cell.angle_gamma   90.00
#
_symmetry.space_group_name_H-M   'P 1'
#
loop_
_entity.id
_entity.type
_entity.pdbx_description
1 polymer ?
#
loop_
_entity_poly.entity_id
_entity_poly.type
_entity_poly.pdbx_seq_one_letter_code
_entity_poly.pdbx_strand_id
1 'polypeptide(L)'
;MKMKCLSGISLVLLLATGQASAAETLRCGSQLISVGDRTSEVRQKCGEPTARDDLGYQRSANRRNEYPVEEWTYGPNNGMYQYLRFVGNRLVEITSKRGR
;
A
#
# COMPACT_ATOMS: atom_id res chain seq x y z
N MET A 1 7.86 31.25 -48.36
CA MET A 1 7.04 30.78 -47.70
C MET A 1 7.28 30.53 -46.34
N LYS A 2 6.54 30.95 -45.51
CA LYS A 2 6.71 30.78 -44.20
C LYS A 2 6.06 29.67 -43.62
N MET A 3 6.67 28.95 -42.86
CA MET A 3 6.16 27.89 -42.22
C MET A 3 5.63 28.27 -40.94
N LYS A 4 4.47 28.04 -40.67
CA LYS A 4 3.96 28.29 -39.41
C LYS A 4 4.11 27.21 -38.54
N CYS A 5 4.88 27.29 -37.61
CA CYS A 5 5.01 26.28 -36.61
C CYS A 5 3.95 26.41 -35.65
N LEU A 6 3.04 25.58 -35.69
CA LEU A 6 2.03 25.60 -34.73
C LEU A 6 2.49 24.97 -33.55
N SER A 7 2.75 25.68 -32.57
CA SER A 7 3.19 25.08 -31.34
C SER A 7 2.05 24.35 -30.77
N GLY A 8 2.16 23.13 -30.69
CA GLY A 8 1.16 22.32 -30.10
C GLY A 8 1.06 22.64 -28.67
N ILE A 9 -0.09 22.92 -28.25
CA ILE A 9 -0.30 23.14 -26.86
C ILE A 9 -0.41 21.88 -26.20
N SER A 10 0.54 21.59 -25.42
CA SER A 10 0.51 20.37 -24.65
C SER A 10 -0.31 20.60 -23.46
N LEU A 11 -1.43 20.04 -23.43
CA LEU A 11 -2.30 20.16 -22.27
C LEU A 11 -1.97 19.08 -21.29
N VAL A 12 -1.35 19.43 -20.23
CA VAL A 12 -1.03 18.47 -19.20
C VAL A 12 -2.17 18.48 -18.22
N LEU A 13 -2.87 17.41 -18.19
CA LEU A 13 -3.94 17.27 -17.26
C LEU A 13 -3.45 16.62 -16.02
N LEU A 14 -3.35 17.35 -14.97
CA LEU A 14 -2.93 16.80 -13.72
C LEU A 14 -4.13 16.41 -12.93
N LEU A 15 -4.29 15.16 -12.74
CA LEU A 15 -5.36 14.66 -11.91
C LEU A 15 -4.84 14.37 -10.55
N ALA A 16 -5.13 15.21 -9.64
CA ALA A 16 -4.73 14.98 -8.28
C ALA A 16 -5.87 14.30 -7.58
N THR A 17 -5.76 13.04 -7.43
CA THR A 17 -6.77 12.33 -6.68
C THR A 17 -6.23 12.18 -5.30
N GLY A 18 -6.67 12.86 -4.37
CA GLY A 18 -6.15 12.80 -3.04
C GLY A 18 -6.62 11.61 -2.27
N GLN A 19 -6.55 10.44 -2.85
CA GLN A 19 -6.98 9.29 -2.14
C GLN A 19 -5.89 8.48 -1.55
N ALA A 20 -6.08 7.23 -1.41
CA ALA A 20 -5.08 6.34 -0.87
C ALA A 20 -3.93 6.24 -1.82
N SER A 21 -2.73 6.17 -1.31
CA SER A 21 -1.58 5.96 -2.16
C SER A 21 -0.90 4.68 -1.75
N ALA A 22 -0.43 3.95 -2.72
CA ALA A 22 0.25 2.69 -2.51
C ALA A 22 1.75 2.92 -2.43
N ALA A 23 2.41 2.10 -1.66
CA ALA A 23 3.85 2.18 -1.50
C ALA A 23 4.41 0.78 -1.46
N GLU A 24 5.71 0.65 -1.64
CA GLU A 24 6.36 -0.64 -1.53
C GLU A 24 7.13 -0.78 -0.25
N THR A 25 7.35 0.30 0.46
CA THR A 25 8.06 0.28 1.72
C THR A 25 7.36 1.17 2.72
N LEU A 26 7.60 0.93 3.98
CA LEU A 26 7.06 1.74 5.04
C LEU A 26 8.09 1.83 6.14
N ARG A 27 8.32 3.02 6.66
CA ARG A 27 9.25 3.20 7.72
C ARG A 27 8.51 3.19 9.06
N CYS A 28 8.94 2.31 9.94
CA CYS A 28 8.41 2.23 11.28
C CYS A 28 9.51 2.68 12.21
N GLY A 29 9.50 3.94 12.59
CA GLY A 29 10.58 4.49 13.38
C GLY A 29 11.86 4.45 12.57
N SER A 30 12.86 3.75 13.07
CA SER A 30 14.11 3.62 12.36
C SER A 30 14.18 2.35 11.52
N GLN A 31 13.11 1.56 11.53
CA GLN A 31 13.10 0.31 10.80
C GLN A 31 12.30 0.45 9.52
N LEU A 32 12.66 -0.33 8.54
CA LEU A 32 11.98 -0.27 7.26
C LEU A 32 11.40 -1.64 6.92
N ILE A 33 10.15 -1.67 6.51
CA ILE A 33 9.53 -2.90 6.01
C ILE A 33 9.22 -2.71 4.54
N SER A 34 9.11 -3.81 3.83
CA SER A 34 8.90 -3.80 2.39
C SER A 34 7.91 -4.87 2.00
N VAL A 35 7.29 -4.68 0.85
CA VAL A 35 6.45 -5.71 0.27
C VAL A 35 7.30 -6.97 0.11
N GLY A 36 6.76 -8.10 0.53
CA GLY A 36 7.47 -9.36 0.58
C GLY A 36 7.87 -9.78 1.98
N ASP A 37 7.86 -8.87 2.92
CA ASP A 37 8.25 -9.18 4.28
C ASP A 37 7.19 -10.04 4.95
N ARG A 38 7.61 -10.83 5.91
CA ARG A 38 6.69 -11.70 6.63
C ARG A 38 6.00 -10.96 7.75
N THR A 39 4.84 -11.45 8.15
CA THR A 39 4.10 -10.84 9.25
C THR A 39 4.95 -10.74 10.52
N SER A 40 5.74 -11.78 10.80
CA SER A 40 6.56 -11.77 12.01
C SER A 40 7.60 -10.66 11.93
N GLU A 41 8.14 -10.42 10.77
CA GLU A 41 9.14 -9.39 10.59
C GLU A 41 8.52 -8.02 10.72
N VAL A 42 7.34 -7.83 10.18
CA VAL A 42 6.63 -6.58 10.28
C VAL A 42 6.30 -6.28 11.74
N ARG A 43 5.82 -7.29 12.46
CA ARG A 43 5.48 -7.09 13.86
C ARG A 43 6.71 -6.76 14.69
N GLN A 44 7.83 -7.38 14.36
CA GLN A 44 9.03 -7.11 15.09
C GLN A 44 9.54 -5.70 14.87
N LYS A 45 9.39 -5.19 13.66
CA LYS A 45 9.89 -3.86 13.33
C LYS A 45 8.90 -2.76 13.65
N CYS A 46 7.63 -3.03 13.47
CA CYS A 46 6.59 -2.00 13.61
C CYS A 46 5.74 -2.15 14.87
N GLY A 47 5.87 -3.28 15.56
CA GLY A 47 5.07 -3.52 16.77
C GLY A 47 3.69 -4.05 16.42
N GLU A 48 2.82 -4.10 17.42
CA GLU A 48 1.48 -4.60 17.20
C GLU A 48 0.66 -3.56 16.46
N PRO A 49 -0.15 -4.00 15.51
CA PRO A 49 -1.00 -3.06 14.81
C PRO A 49 -2.14 -2.56 15.68
N THR A 50 -2.70 -1.44 15.30
CA THR A 50 -3.84 -0.90 15.99
C THR A 50 -5.06 -1.79 15.79
N ALA A 51 -5.16 -2.42 14.64
CA ALA A 51 -6.27 -3.31 14.32
C ALA A 51 -5.81 -4.37 13.35
N ARG A 52 -6.48 -5.50 13.37
CA ARG A 52 -6.24 -6.58 12.44
C ARG A 52 -7.58 -7.05 11.94
N ASP A 53 -7.68 -7.21 10.63
CA ASP A 53 -8.91 -7.71 10.02
C ASP A 53 -8.61 -8.95 9.23
N ASP A 54 -9.44 -9.97 9.42
CA ASP A 54 -9.33 -11.20 8.68
C ASP A 54 -10.20 -11.04 7.45
N LEU A 55 -9.61 -11.04 6.28
CA LEU A 55 -10.33 -10.82 5.04
C LEU A 55 -10.65 -12.10 4.30
N GLY A 56 -10.47 -13.25 4.95
CA GLY A 56 -10.81 -14.53 4.32
C GLY A 56 -9.62 -15.13 3.60
N TYR A 57 -9.87 -15.73 2.46
CA TYR A 57 -8.84 -16.47 1.74
C TYR A 57 -8.78 -16.03 0.29
N GLN A 58 -7.60 -16.11 -0.26
CA GLN A 58 -7.37 -15.82 -1.66
C GLN A 58 -6.84 -17.08 -2.33
N ARG A 59 -7.35 -17.42 -3.48
CA ARG A 59 -6.87 -18.58 -4.19
C ARG A 59 -5.67 -18.23 -5.05
N SER A 60 -4.77 -19.19 -5.18
CA SER A 60 -3.63 -19.00 -6.04
C SER A 60 -4.10 -19.02 -7.49
N ALA A 61 -3.22 -18.64 -8.40
CA ALA A 61 -3.55 -18.55 -9.81
C ALA A 61 -4.00 -19.90 -10.38
N ASN A 62 -3.44 -21.00 -9.88
CA ASN A 62 -3.82 -22.31 -10.39
C ASN A 62 -4.98 -22.92 -9.60
N ARG A 63 -5.53 -22.14 -8.65
CA ARG A 63 -6.67 -22.57 -7.86
C ARG A 63 -6.46 -23.80 -7.00
N ARG A 64 -5.22 -24.15 -6.77
CA ARG A 64 -4.92 -25.31 -5.95
C ARG A 64 -4.72 -24.97 -4.50
N ASN A 65 -4.29 -23.74 -4.24
CA ASN A 65 -3.99 -23.34 -2.89
C ASN A 65 -4.79 -22.14 -2.49
N GLU A 66 -5.10 -22.05 -1.22
CA GLU A 66 -5.77 -20.88 -0.67
C GLU A 66 -4.86 -20.29 0.40
N TYR A 67 -4.75 -18.99 0.43
CA TYR A 67 -3.90 -18.32 1.37
C TYR A 67 -4.73 -17.35 2.20
N PRO A 68 -4.53 -17.31 3.51
CA PRO A 68 -5.27 -16.39 4.34
C PRO A 68 -4.87 -14.96 4.02
N VAL A 69 -5.82 -14.07 4.08
CA VAL A 69 -5.61 -12.67 3.82
C VAL A 69 -5.95 -11.89 5.08
N GLU A 70 -5.04 -11.03 5.51
CA GLU A 70 -5.24 -10.18 6.67
C GLU A 70 -4.88 -8.77 6.32
N GLU A 71 -5.47 -7.85 7.01
CA GLU A 71 -5.08 -6.46 6.88
C GLU A 71 -4.76 -5.93 8.25
N TRP A 72 -3.59 -5.36 8.41
CA TRP A 72 -3.18 -4.74 9.66
C TRP A 72 -3.22 -3.25 9.49
N THR A 73 -3.71 -2.56 10.50
CA THR A 73 -3.80 -1.11 10.48
C THR A 73 -2.84 -0.55 11.51
N TYR A 74 -2.03 0.41 11.08
CA TYR A 74 -1.14 1.13 11.97
C TYR A 74 -1.51 2.60 11.94
N GLY A 75 -1.43 3.24 13.06
CA GLY A 75 -1.73 4.64 13.17
C GLY A 75 -2.88 4.89 14.12
N PRO A 76 -3.34 6.12 14.19
CA PRO A 76 -3.00 7.23 13.30
C PRO A 76 -1.69 7.89 13.66
N ASN A 77 -1.03 8.43 12.63
CA ASN A 77 0.20 9.13 12.81
C ASN A 77 0.01 10.41 12.05
N ASN A 78 -0.20 11.51 12.74
CA ASN A 78 -0.51 12.78 12.12
C ASN A 78 -1.76 12.65 11.26
N GLY A 79 -2.73 11.88 11.73
CA GLY A 79 -3.97 11.69 11.00
C GLY A 79 -3.93 10.68 9.89
N MET A 80 -2.78 10.04 9.68
CA MET A 80 -2.65 9.06 8.61
C MET A 80 -2.65 7.66 9.17
N TYR A 81 -3.32 6.79 8.45
CA TYR A 81 -3.33 5.37 8.78
C TYR A 81 -2.60 4.62 7.68
N GLN A 82 -1.90 3.56 8.07
CA GLN A 82 -1.23 2.69 7.14
C GLN A 82 -1.95 1.36 7.16
N TYR A 83 -2.29 0.85 6.00
CA TYR A 83 -2.97 -0.43 5.88
C TYR A 83 -2.05 -1.40 5.17
N LEU A 84 -1.75 -2.49 5.83
CA LEU A 84 -0.83 -3.48 5.32
C LEU A 84 -1.61 -4.75 5.05
N ARG A 85 -1.64 -5.17 3.81
CA ARG A 85 -2.35 -6.38 3.45
C ARG A 85 -1.37 -7.52 3.32
N PHE A 86 -1.68 -8.61 3.99
CA PHE A 86 -0.85 -9.81 3.97
C PHE A 86 -1.62 -10.95 3.32
N VAL A 87 -0.95 -11.68 2.45
CA VAL A 87 -1.52 -12.87 1.83
C VAL A 87 -0.54 -14.00 2.14
N GLY A 88 -1.01 -15.03 2.83
CA GLY A 88 -0.16 -16.13 3.22
C GLY A 88 1.01 -15.67 4.09
N ASN A 89 0.74 -14.72 4.98
CA ASN A 89 1.75 -14.19 5.91
C ASN A 89 2.87 -13.41 5.22
N ARG A 90 2.61 -12.92 4.01
CA ARG A 90 3.57 -12.08 3.31
C ARG A 90 2.91 -10.77 2.96
N LEU A 91 3.63 -9.69 3.17
CA LEU A 91 3.12 -8.37 2.88
C LEU A 91 3.03 -8.19 1.37
N VAL A 92 1.86 -7.87 0.86
CA VAL A 92 1.67 -7.71 -0.57
C VAL A 92 1.29 -6.30 -0.96
N GLU A 93 0.80 -5.51 -0.02
CA GLU A 93 0.37 -4.16 -0.35
C GLU A 93 0.43 -3.26 0.86
N ILE A 94 0.91 -2.05 0.68
CA ILE A 94 0.93 -1.03 1.72
C ILE A 94 0.16 0.17 1.17
N THR A 95 -0.84 0.62 1.90
CA THR A 95 -1.65 1.74 1.47
C THR A 95 -1.75 2.75 2.60
N SER A 96 -1.65 4.01 2.28
CA SER A 96 -1.78 5.07 3.26
C SER A 96 -3.04 5.87 2.99
N LYS A 97 -3.75 6.21 4.04
CA LYS A 97 -4.99 6.92 3.89
C LYS A 97 -5.19 7.82 5.07
N ARG A 98 -5.69 9.01 4.81
CA ARG A 98 -5.94 9.93 5.89
C ARG A 98 -7.22 9.51 6.58
N GLY A 99 -7.15 9.39 7.88
CA GLY A 99 -8.31 9.02 8.65
C GLY A 99 -9.17 10.22 8.87
N ARG A 100 -10.42 10.01 9.25
CA ARG A 100 -11.31 11.04 9.45
C ARG A 100 -11.36 11.62 10.71
#